data_e58b6090e5d33a153ac930c8bd6fbe2a
#
_entry.id   e58b6090e5d33a153ac930c8bd6fbe2a
#
_cell.length_a   1.000
_cell.length_b   1.000
_cell.length_c   1.000
_cell.angle_alpha   90.00
_cell.angle_beta   90.00
_cell.angle_gamma   90.00
#
_symmetry.space_group_name_H-M   'P 1'
#
loop_
_entity.id
_entity.type
_entity.pdbx_description
1 polymer ?
#
loop_
_entity_poly.entity_id
_entity_poly.type
_entity_poly.pdbx_seq_one_letter_code
_entity_poly.pdbx_strand_id
1 'polypeptide(L)'
;YQGEVTRVQCVFVDTPEVEKVVDFIGEQKGYPSAFELPEVIDEKDNEDRDLDLLSKDPLFNEAATLIVQSQMGSTSLIQRRLKLGYNRAGRLMDQLEAAGIVGPSKGSKVREVLFKTEYELEQFLKSME
;
A
#
# COMPACT_ATOMS: atom_id res chain seq x y z
N TYR A 1 25.13 -0.15 -1.98
CA TYR A 1 26.05 0.60 -2.82
C TYR A 1 27.10 1.28 -1.95
N GLN A 2 28.30 0.77 -2.03
CA GLN A 2 29.44 1.35 -1.32
C GLN A 2 30.32 2.11 -2.33
N GLY A 3 30.02 3.37 -2.55
CA GLY A 3 30.84 4.27 -3.35
C GLY A 3 31.31 5.46 -2.53
N GLU A 4 32.58 5.77 -2.59
CA GLU A 4 33.08 7.03 -2.08
C GLU A 4 32.53 8.18 -2.92
N VAL A 5 31.94 9.16 -2.26
CA VAL A 5 31.51 10.39 -2.92
C VAL A 5 32.72 11.28 -3.12
N THR A 6 33.19 11.43 -4.36
CA THR A 6 34.27 12.33 -4.72
C THR A 6 33.69 13.63 -5.23
N ARG A 7 34.06 14.75 -4.59
CA ARG A 7 33.71 16.08 -5.08
C ARG A 7 34.76 16.53 -6.11
N VAL A 8 34.28 16.83 -7.32
CA VAL A 8 35.11 17.39 -8.37
C VAL A 8 34.59 18.78 -8.72
N GLN A 9 35.49 19.77 -8.68
CA GLN A 9 35.17 21.11 -9.13
C GLN A 9 35.40 21.20 -10.63
N CYS A 10 34.32 21.30 -11.40
CA CYS A 10 34.36 21.49 -12.85
C CYS A 10 34.56 22.96 -13.23
N VAL A 11 34.76 23.20 -14.52
CA VAL A 11 34.81 24.57 -15.06
C VAL A 11 33.51 25.28 -14.78
N PHE A 12 33.60 26.55 -14.35
CA PHE A 12 32.44 27.39 -14.10
C PHE A 12 31.62 27.59 -15.39
N VAL A 13 30.32 27.31 -15.32
CA VAL A 13 29.37 27.53 -16.41
C VAL A 13 28.38 28.59 -15.96
N ASP A 14 28.35 29.73 -16.64
CA ASP A 14 27.47 30.86 -16.30
C ASP A 14 26.11 30.72 -16.99
N THR A 15 25.14 31.50 -16.52
CA THR A 15 23.75 31.48 -17.01
C THR A 15 23.64 31.58 -18.55
N PRO A 16 24.36 32.46 -19.26
CA PRO A 16 24.30 32.52 -20.72
C PRO A 16 24.74 31.24 -21.43
N GLU A 17 25.69 30.53 -20.85
CA GLU A 17 26.17 29.23 -21.38
C GLU A 17 25.17 28.13 -21.13
N VAL A 18 24.53 28.12 -19.95
CA VAL A 18 23.45 27.19 -19.62
C VAL A 18 22.27 27.40 -20.56
N GLU A 19 21.88 28.65 -20.86
CA GLU A 19 20.82 28.96 -21.81
C GLU A 19 21.11 28.42 -23.20
N LYS A 20 22.35 28.57 -23.70
CA LYS A 20 22.77 28.02 -25.00
C LYS A 20 22.66 26.47 -25.02
N VAL A 21 23.05 25.81 -23.96
CA VAL A 21 22.95 24.34 -23.86
C VAL A 21 21.50 23.92 -23.81
N VAL A 22 20.65 24.60 -23.06
CA VAL A 22 19.22 24.32 -22.96
C VAL A 22 18.53 24.52 -24.31
N ASP A 23 18.82 25.60 -25.03
CA ASP A 23 18.30 25.87 -26.37
C ASP A 23 18.76 24.79 -27.37
N PHE A 24 20.03 24.40 -27.33
CA PHE A 24 20.57 23.33 -28.17
C PHE A 24 19.88 21.98 -27.91
N ILE A 25 19.60 21.64 -26.66
CA ILE A 25 18.86 20.43 -26.30
C ILE A 25 17.40 20.52 -26.76
N GLY A 26 16.78 21.70 -26.61
CA GLY A 26 15.40 21.95 -27.04
C GLY A 26 15.20 21.87 -28.56
N GLU A 27 16.21 22.25 -29.35
CA GLU A 27 16.18 22.17 -30.80
C GLU A 27 16.42 20.76 -31.34
N GLN A 28 16.94 19.87 -30.53
CA GLN A 28 17.15 18.48 -30.92
C GLN A 28 15.83 17.75 -31.14
N LYS A 29 15.80 16.91 -32.17
CA LYS A 29 14.66 16.07 -32.48
C LYS A 29 14.52 14.98 -31.41
N GLY A 30 13.54 15.17 -30.53
CA GLY A 30 13.16 14.17 -29.53
C GLY A 30 12.22 13.10 -30.10
N TYR A 31 11.88 12.15 -29.29
CA TYR A 31 10.83 11.20 -29.61
C TYR A 31 9.45 11.90 -29.60
N PRO A 32 8.52 11.50 -30.46
CA PRO A 32 7.19 12.11 -30.56
C PRO A 32 6.34 11.95 -29.29
N SER A 33 6.68 11.00 -28.44
CA SER A 33 6.03 10.77 -27.15
C SER A 33 7.05 10.30 -26.12
N ALA A 34 6.68 10.37 -24.85
CA ALA A 34 7.47 9.80 -23.79
C ALA A 34 7.65 8.28 -24.01
N PHE A 35 8.86 7.80 -23.73
CA PHE A 35 9.10 6.36 -23.77
C PHE A 35 8.36 5.69 -22.62
N GLU A 36 7.38 4.89 -22.96
CA GLU A 36 6.67 4.08 -21.97
C GLU A 36 7.55 2.87 -21.62
N LEU A 37 7.96 2.79 -20.37
CA LEU A 37 8.65 1.63 -19.87
C LEU A 37 7.67 0.46 -19.78
N PRO A 38 8.06 -0.75 -20.16
CA PRO A 38 7.21 -1.91 -19.94
C PRO A 38 6.95 -2.06 -18.43
N GLU A 39 5.68 -2.19 -18.09
CA GLU A 39 5.33 -2.49 -16.71
C GLU A 39 5.93 -3.83 -16.30
N VAL A 40 6.83 -3.81 -15.34
CA VAL A 40 7.32 -5.02 -14.70
C VAL A 40 6.23 -5.48 -13.75
N ILE A 41 5.44 -6.42 -14.22
CA ILE A 41 4.48 -7.12 -13.36
C ILE A 41 5.32 -8.09 -12.52
N ASP A 42 5.57 -7.72 -11.27
CA ASP A 42 6.18 -8.67 -10.34
C ASP A 42 5.17 -9.78 -10.08
N GLU A 43 5.56 -11.04 -10.37
CA GLU A 43 4.67 -12.20 -10.14
C GLU A 43 4.19 -12.26 -8.70
N LYS A 44 4.97 -11.72 -7.77
CA LYS A 44 4.57 -11.56 -6.36
C LYS A 44 3.42 -10.57 -6.16
N ASP A 45 3.34 -9.52 -7.00
CA ASP A 45 2.22 -8.56 -6.95
C ASP A 45 0.93 -9.14 -7.56
N ASN A 46 1.05 -10.13 -8.45
CA ASN A 46 -0.11 -10.81 -9.03
C ASN A 46 -0.70 -11.88 -8.09
N GLU A 47 0.13 -12.62 -7.36
CA GLU A 47 -0.38 -13.53 -6.33
C GLU A 47 -1.19 -12.77 -5.26
N ASP A 48 -0.91 -11.48 -5.12
CA ASP A 48 -1.57 -10.61 -4.17
C ASP A 48 -2.83 -9.92 -4.70
N ARG A 49 -3.00 -9.79 -6.02
CA ARG A 49 -4.18 -9.13 -6.63
C ARG A 49 -5.34 -10.09 -6.91
N ASP A 50 -5.04 -11.35 -7.19
CA ASP A 50 -6.03 -12.39 -7.51
C ASP A 50 -6.57 -13.16 -6.30
N LEU A 51 -6.16 -12.81 -5.09
CA LEU A 51 -6.84 -13.29 -3.90
C LEU A 51 -8.21 -12.62 -3.85
N ASP A 52 -9.12 -13.32 -4.48
CA ASP A 52 -10.55 -13.12 -4.50
C ASP A 52 -11.02 -12.45 -3.20
N LEU A 53 -11.61 -11.27 -3.29
CA LEU A 53 -12.33 -10.65 -2.18
C LEU A 53 -13.43 -11.57 -1.63
N LEU A 54 -13.73 -12.63 -2.35
CA LEU A 54 -14.72 -13.67 -2.02
C LEU A 54 -14.11 -14.84 -1.22
N SER A 55 -12.79 -15.05 -1.27
CA SER A 55 -12.17 -16.08 -0.45
C SER A 55 -11.66 -15.47 0.85
N LYS A 56 -12.30 -15.83 1.96
CA LYS A 56 -11.85 -15.42 3.29
C LYS A 56 -10.39 -15.85 3.53
N ASP A 57 -9.54 -14.92 3.91
CA ASP A 57 -8.23 -15.27 4.44
C ASP A 57 -8.40 -16.19 5.67
N PRO A 58 -7.60 -17.26 5.81
CA PRO A 58 -7.66 -18.13 7.01
C PRO A 58 -7.54 -17.37 8.33
N LEU A 59 -6.86 -16.22 8.31
CA LEU A 59 -6.70 -15.37 9.50
C LEU A 59 -7.81 -14.31 9.67
N PHE A 60 -8.86 -14.34 8.84
CA PHE A 60 -9.96 -13.40 8.92
C PHE A 60 -10.64 -13.40 10.29
N ASN A 61 -10.94 -14.56 10.81
CA ASN A 61 -11.60 -14.69 12.12
C ASN A 61 -10.72 -14.18 13.26
N GLU A 62 -9.42 -14.52 13.21
CA GLU A 62 -8.45 -14.03 14.21
C GLU A 62 -8.28 -12.50 14.13
N ALA A 63 -8.19 -11.95 12.92
CA ALA A 63 -8.11 -10.52 12.71
C ALA A 63 -9.37 -9.78 13.20
N ALA A 64 -10.56 -10.35 12.91
CA ALA A 64 -11.83 -9.80 13.37
C ALA A 64 -11.91 -9.78 14.91
N THR A 65 -11.57 -10.88 15.56
CA THR A 65 -11.55 -10.99 17.02
C THR A 65 -10.59 -9.98 17.64
N LEU A 66 -9.37 -9.87 17.07
CA LEU A 66 -8.37 -8.93 17.54
C LEU A 66 -8.84 -7.46 17.45
N ILE A 67 -9.48 -7.09 16.34
CA ILE A 67 -10.00 -5.75 16.11
C ILE A 67 -11.15 -5.43 17.07
N VAL A 68 -12.06 -6.37 17.28
CA VAL A 68 -13.19 -6.18 18.22
C VAL A 68 -12.71 -6.10 19.67
N GLN A 69 -11.76 -6.95 20.08
CA GLN A 69 -11.17 -6.91 21.42
C GLN A 69 -10.43 -5.59 21.70
N SER A 70 -9.66 -5.12 20.73
CA SER A 70 -8.91 -3.88 20.88
C SER A 70 -9.74 -2.62 20.68
N GLN A 71 -10.91 -2.74 20.06
CA GLN A 71 -11.75 -1.61 19.61
C GLN A 71 -10.99 -0.59 18.74
N MET A 72 -10.00 -1.08 17.99
CA MET A 72 -9.12 -0.27 17.14
C MET A 72 -8.96 -0.90 15.76
N GLY A 73 -9.58 -0.32 14.77
CA GLY A 73 -9.45 -0.71 13.36
C GLY A 73 -8.12 -0.25 12.75
N SER A 74 -6.99 -0.85 13.19
CA SER A 74 -5.65 -0.47 12.77
C SER A 74 -4.95 -1.61 12.01
N THR A 75 -4.53 -1.32 10.78
CA THR A 75 -3.71 -2.23 9.97
C THR A 75 -2.40 -2.58 10.67
N SER A 76 -1.78 -1.60 11.34
CA SER A 76 -0.54 -1.80 12.09
C SER A 76 -0.71 -2.76 13.27
N LEU A 77 -1.89 -2.78 13.89
CA LEU A 77 -2.22 -3.72 14.95
C LEU A 77 -2.24 -5.16 14.42
N ILE A 78 -2.91 -5.37 13.28
CA ILE A 78 -2.96 -6.67 12.58
C ILE A 78 -1.55 -7.13 12.20
N GLN A 79 -0.76 -6.27 11.56
CA GLN A 79 0.62 -6.58 11.19
C GLN A 79 1.44 -7.07 12.37
N ARG A 80 1.39 -6.36 13.48
CA ARG A 80 2.19 -6.64 14.67
C ARG A 80 1.74 -7.89 15.41
N ARG A 81 0.43 -8.07 15.56
CA ARG A 81 -0.14 -9.19 16.33
C ARG A 81 -0.14 -10.51 15.57
N LEU A 82 -0.49 -10.47 14.30
CA LEU A 82 -0.55 -11.66 13.44
C LEU A 82 0.76 -11.88 12.66
N LYS A 83 1.76 -11.00 12.85
CA LYS A 83 3.07 -11.06 12.17
C LYS A 83 2.94 -11.11 10.64
N LEU A 84 2.08 -10.27 10.09
CA LEU A 84 1.79 -10.19 8.67
C LEU A 84 2.49 -9.02 8.00
N GLY A 85 2.74 -9.15 6.69
CA GLY A 85 3.15 -8.04 5.85
C GLY A 85 2.06 -6.99 5.68
N TYR A 86 2.45 -5.79 5.30
CA TYR A 86 1.54 -4.64 5.13
C TYR A 86 0.40 -4.93 4.16
N ASN A 87 0.71 -5.53 3.00
CA ASN A 87 -0.27 -5.81 1.96
C ASN A 87 -1.34 -6.81 2.43
N ARG A 88 -0.93 -7.88 3.09
CA ARG A 88 -1.85 -8.89 3.61
C ARG A 88 -2.73 -8.33 4.74
N ALA A 89 -2.13 -7.55 5.65
CA ALA A 89 -2.87 -6.88 6.71
C ALA A 89 -3.86 -5.85 6.14
N GLY A 90 -3.48 -5.12 5.09
CA GLY A 90 -4.37 -4.21 4.38
C GLY A 90 -5.56 -4.92 3.77
N ARG A 91 -5.35 -6.07 3.13
CA ARG A 91 -6.44 -6.89 2.56
C ARG A 91 -7.38 -7.44 3.62
N LEU A 92 -6.85 -7.91 4.75
CA LEU A 92 -7.68 -8.31 5.88
C LEU A 92 -8.56 -7.16 6.38
N MET A 93 -8.02 -5.96 6.47
CA MET A 93 -8.79 -4.78 6.82
C MET A 93 -9.89 -4.45 5.80
N ASP A 94 -9.62 -4.60 4.51
CA ASP A 94 -10.61 -4.40 3.45
C ASP A 94 -11.70 -5.48 3.49
N GLN A 95 -11.35 -6.73 3.78
CA GLN A 95 -12.32 -7.80 4.01
C GLN A 95 -13.19 -7.54 5.26
N LEU A 96 -12.60 -7.04 6.35
CA LEU A 96 -13.33 -6.65 7.55
C LEU A 96 -14.29 -5.48 7.29
N GLU A 97 -13.90 -4.53 6.44
CA GLU A 97 -14.76 -3.44 6.01
C GLU A 97 -15.93 -3.95 5.15
N ALA A 98 -15.65 -4.83 4.18
CA ALA A 98 -16.68 -5.44 3.34
C ALA A 98 -17.68 -6.27 4.15
N ALA A 99 -17.23 -6.90 5.22
CA ALA A 99 -18.07 -7.64 6.16
C ALA A 99 -18.87 -6.73 7.13
N GLY A 100 -18.56 -5.43 7.19
CA GLY A 100 -19.20 -4.49 8.08
C GLY A 100 -18.70 -4.53 9.52
N ILE A 101 -17.53 -5.10 9.78
CA ILE A 101 -16.90 -5.17 11.12
C ILE A 101 -16.22 -3.85 11.47
N VAL A 102 -15.60 -3.22 10.48
CA VAL A 102 -14.97 -1.90 10.61
C VAL A 102 -15.57 -0.90 9.64
N GLY A 103 -15.50 0.37 9.98
CA GLY A 103 -15.91 1.47 9.13
C GLY A 103 -14.91 1.78 8.01
N PRO A 104 -15.28 2.67 7.08
CA PRO A 104 -14.43 3.03 5.95
C PRO A 104 -13.16 3.76 6.39
N SER A 105 -12.12 3.65 5.58
CA SER A 105 -10.87 4.36 5.80
C SER A 105 -11.07 5.88 5.72
N LYS A 106 -10.61 6.58 6.75
CA LYS A 106 -10.60 8.05 6.81
C LYS A 106 -9.16 8.58 6.79
N GLY A 107 -8.42 8.20 5.75
CA GLY A 107 -7.00 8.55 5.62
C GLY A 107 -6.11 7.79 6.60
N SER A 108 -5.23 8.50 7.32
CA SER A 108 -4.29 7.90 8.26
C SER A 108 -4.88 7.57 9.65
N LYS A 109 -6.16 7.84 9.85
CA LYS A 109 -6.82 7.59 11.13
C LYS A 109 -7.20 6.12 11.29
N VAL A 110 -7.21 5.66 12.53
CA VAL A 110 -7.71 4.34 12.90
C VAL A 110 -9.17 4.22 12.49
N ARG A 111 -9.56 3.11 11.84
CA ARG A 111 -10.95 2.86 11.44
C ARG A 111 -11.82 2.59 12.66
N GLU A 112 -13.05 3.03 12.60
CA GLU A 112 -14.02 2.76 13.64
C GLU A 112 -14.44 1.28 13.65
N VAL A 113 -14.58 0.68 14.82
CA VAL A 113 -15.07 -0.69 14.98
C VAL A 113 -16.58 -0.65 15.21
N LEU A 114 -17.33 -1.33 14.35
CA LEU A 114 -18.80 -1.32 14.36
C LEU A 114 -19.38 -2.34 15.36
N PHE A 115 -18.66 -3.43 15.64
CA PHE A 115 -19.06 -4.41 16.66
C PHE A 115 -18.49 -4.02 18.02
N LYS A 116 -19.37 -3.99 19.03
CA LYS A 116 -18.98 -3.60 20.38
C LYS A 116 -18.52 -4.75 21.26
N THR A 117 -18.98 -5.96 20.97
CA THR A 117 -18.72 -7.16 21.77
C THR A 117 -18.27 -8.34 20.91
N GLU A 118 -17.46 -9.22 21.50
CA GLU A 118 -17.04 -10.47 20.85
C GLU A 118 -18.25 -11.37 20.58
N TYR A 119 -19.24 -11.32 21.42
CA TYR A 119 -20.46 -12.11 21.24
C TYR A 119 -21.22 -11.72 19.94
N GLU A 120 -21.33 -10.44 19.64
CA GLU A 120 -21.90 -9.96 18.37
C GLU A 120 -21.10 -10.46 17.18
N LEU A 121 -19.77 -10.46 17.31
CA LEU A 121 -18.87 -10.96 16.27
C LEU A 121 -19.05 -12.47 16.06
N GLU A 122 -19.12 -13.26 17.13
CA GLU A 122 -19.33 -14.71 17.03
C GLU A 122 -20.66 -15.07 16.37
N GLN A 123 -21.74 -14.35 16.72
CA GLN A 123 -23.05 -14.54 16.09
C GLN A 123 -23.00 -14.21 14.60
N PHE A 124 -22.31 -13.15 14.24
CA PHE A 124 -22.12 -12.76 12.86
C PHE A 124 -21.30 -13.78 12.06
N LEU A 125 -20.19 -14.27 12.61
CA LEU A 125 -19.35 -15.28 11.96
C LEU A 125 -20.10 -16.60 11.75
N LYS A 126 -20.90 -17.04 12.74
CA LYS A 126 -21.75 -18.22 12.61
C LYS A 126 -22.84 -18.06 11.55
N SER A 127 -23.32 -16.85 11.30
CA SER A 127 -24.31 -16.58 10.27
C SER A 127 -23.72 -16.59 8.84
N MET A 128 -22.40 -16.48 8.73
CA MET A 128 -21.69 -16.49 7.46
C MET A 128 -21.16 -17.89 7.06
N GLU A 129 -21.21 -18.86 7.95
CA GLU A 129 -20.90 -20.26 7.66
C GLU A 129 -22.12 -20.96 7.06
#